data_9d48885fb3c24e163ed4580b9188665e
#
_entry.id   9d48885fb3c24e163ed4580b9188665e
#
_cell.length_a   1.000
_cell.length_b   1.000
_cell.length_c   1.000
_cell.angle_alpha   90.00
_cell.angle_beta   90.00
_cell.angle_gamma   90.00
#
_symmetry.space_group_name_H-M   'P 1'
#
loop_
_entity.id
_entity.type
_entity.pdbx_description
1 polymer ?
#
loop_
_entity_poly.entity_id
_entity_poly.type
_entity_poly.pdbx_seq_one_letter_code
_entity_poly.pdbx_strand_id
1 'polypeptide(L)'
;ILGVLMALAFSVFKIPYGSLVGVLTAICAIIPYVGALISCVVSVFLVLLVDPVLAVRCLIVYLAVQFVENQFIYPRVVGKSVGLSPLYTLVAAMIGGKLFGIIGIIFFIPLTAVVIELVKEDACRRLRAKEPLQ
;
A
#
# COMPACT_ATOMS: atom_id res chain seq x y z
N ILE A 1 -7.71 0.36 7.43
CA ILE A 1 -8.02 -1.07 7.31
C ILE A 1 -6.77 -1.90 7.60
N LEU A 2 -5.68 -1.69 6.87
CA LEU A 2 -4.44 -2.45 7.03
C LEU A 2 -3.87 -2.35 8.46
N GLY A 3 -3.81 -1.15 9.03
CA GLY A 3 -3.31 -0.93 10.38
C GLY A 3 -4.14 -1.66 11.46
N VAL A 4 -5.46 -1.63 11.33
CA VAL A 4 -6.37 -2.34 12.25
C VAL A 4 -6.22 -3.85 12.10
N LEU A 5 -6.14 -4.34 10.87
CA LEU A 5 -5.93 -5.75 10.58
C LEU A 5 -4.59 -6.24 11.16
N MET A 6 -3.55 -5.44 11.02
CA MET A 6 -2.22 -5.74 11.57
C MET A 6 -2.24 -5.78 13.11
N ALA A 7 -2.87 -4.79 13.76
CA ALA A 7 -3.00 -4.75 15.20
C ALA A 7 -3.79 -5.96 15.75
N LEU A 8 -4.87 -6.35 15.07
CA LEU A 8 -5.66 -7.52 15.43
C LEU A 8 -4.87 -8.82 15.26
N ALA A 9 -4.18 -8.98 14.14
CA ALA A 9 -3.36 -10.16 13.89
C ALA A 9 -2.27 -10.32 14.95
N PHE A 10 -1.56 -9.25 15.30
CA PHE A 10 -0.54 -9.28 16.35
C PHE A 10 -1.12 -9.60 17.72
N SER A 11 -2.33 -9.11 18.01
CA SER A 11 -3.03 -9.43 19.27
C SER A 11 -3.43 -10.90 19.34
N VAL A 12 -3.96 -11.46 18.25
CA VAL A 12 -4.35 -12.89 18.19
C VAL A 12 -3.14 -13.80 18.34
N PHE A 13 -2.03 -13.48 17.71
CA PHE A 13 -0.79 -14.26 17.77
C PHE A 13 0.10 -13.92 18.98
N LYS A 14 -0.41 -13.07 19.89
CA LYS A 14 0.29 -12.64 21.12
C LYS A 14 1.69 -12.06 20.83
N ILE A 15 1.80 -11.30 19.77
CA ILE A 15 3.04 -10.59 19.40
C ILE A 15 3.00 -9.21 20.09
N PRO A 16 4.11 -8.81 20.78
CA PRO A 16 4.15 -7.51 21.43
C PRO A 16 4.08 -6.35 20.41
N TYR A 17 3.71 -5.19 20.90
CA TYR A 17 3.60 -3.95 20.12
C TYR A 17 2.56 -3.93 19.01
N GLY A 18 1.52 -4.78 19.06
CA GLY A 18 0.49 -4.85 18.01
C GLY A 18 -0.15 -3.52 17.66
N SER A 19 -0.52 -2.73 18.66
CA SER A 19 -1.11 -1.40 18.45
C SER A 19 -0.11 -0.43 17.80
N LEU A 20 1.13 -0.42 18.26
CA LEU A 20 2.19 0.43 17.70
C LEU A 20 2.49 0.07 16.25
N VAL A 21 2.62 -1.22 15.96
CA VAL A 21 2.85 -1.73 14.60
C VAL A 21 1.65 -1.42 13.70
N GLY A 22 0.44 -1.54 14.21
CA GLY A 22 -0.78 -1.19 13.48
C GLY A 22 -0.79 0.28 13.07
N VAL A 23 -0.50 1.20 13.98
CA VAL A 23 -0.42 2.64 13.70
C VAL A 23 0.74 2.95 12.74
N LEU A 24 1.92 2.36 12.97
CA LEU A 24 3.07 2.52 12.09
C LEU A 24 2.76 2.06 10.66
N THR A 25 2.15 0.89 10.54
CA THR A 25 1.76 0.34 9.23
C THR A 25 0.74 1.23 8.54
N ALA A 26 -0.25 1.75 9.28
CA ALA A 26 -1.25 2.68 8.73
C ALA A 26 -0.62 3.96 8.18
N ILE A 27 0.33 4.54 8.90
CA ILE A 27 1.06 5.74 8.47
C ILE A 27 1.94 5.43 7.26
N CYS A 28 2.70 4.33 7.33
CA CYS A 28 3.60 3.94 6.25
C CYS A 28 2.85 3.51 4.97
N ALA A 29 1.62 3.02 5.10
CA ALA A 29 0.78 2.61 3.96
C ALA A 29 0.45 3.75 2.98
N ILE A 30 0.70 5.00 3.36
CA ILE A 30 0.62 6.16 2.47
C ILE A 30 1.59 6.01 1.28
N ILE A 31 2.74 5.37 1.52
CA ILE A 31 3.76 5.13 0.49
C ILE A 31 3.63 3.66 0.04
N PRO A 32 3.06 3.38 -1.14
CA PRO A 32 2.86 2.02 -1.62
C PRO A 32 4.19 1.25 -1.71
N TYR A 33 4.16 -0.01 -1.36
CA TYR A 33 5.30 -0.95 -1.35
C TYR A 33 6.44 -0.58 -0.40
N VAL A 34 6.96 0.65 -0.47
CA VAL A 34 8.05 1.13 0.39
C VAL A 34 7.60 1.22 1.84
N GLY A 35 6.38 1.72 2.06
CA GLY A 35 5.80 1.82 3.40
C GLY A 35 5.64 0.47 4.09
N ALA A 36 5.15 -0.53 3.36
CA ALA A 36 5.02 -1.88 3.88
C ALA A 36 6.39 -2.49 4.25
N LEU A 37 7.41 -2.26 3.41
CA LEU A 37 8.77 -2.75 3.68
C LEU A 37 9.36 -2.10 4.93
N ILE A 38 9.28 -0.78 5.05
CA ILE A 38 9.78 -0.03 6.21
C ILE A 38 9.08 -0.49 7.49
N SER A 39 7.75 -0.56 7.45
CA SER A 39 6.94 -0.99 8.60
C SER A 39 7.26 -2.43 9.00
N CYS A 40 7.48 -3.33 8.04
CA CYS A 40 7.89 -4.71 8.30
C CYS A 40 9.25 -4.77 9.01
N VAL A 41 10.26 -4.10 8.47
CA VAL A 41 11.61 -4.08 9.05
C VAL A 41 11.61 -3.52 10.46
N VAL A 42 10.94 -2.39 10.68
CA VAL A 42 10.84 -1.77 12.02
C VAL A 42 10.09 -2.68 12.98
N SER A 43 9.00 -3.30 12.55
CA SER A 43 8.21 -4.19 13.40
C SER A 43 9.00 -5.42 13.84
N VAL A 44 9.68 -6.07 12.89
CA VAL A 44 10.54 -7.23 13.19
C VAL A 44 11.69 -6.83 14.10
N PHE A 45 12.31 -5.69 13.88
CA PHE A 45 13.38 -5.17 14.74
C PHE A 45 12.91 -4.92 16.17
N LEU A 46 11.75 -4.28 16.36
CA LEU A 46 11.18 -4.04 17.68
C LEU A 46 10.89 -5.34 18.44
N VAL A 47 10.32 -6.32 17.75
CA VAL A 47 10.00 -7.62 18.35
C VAL A 47 11.30 -8.42 18.63
N LEU A 48 12.32 -8.30 17.77
CA LEU A 48 13.62 -8.94 17.96
C LEU A 48 14.32 -8.51 19.25
N LEU A 49 14.12 -7.27 19.66
CA LEU A 49 14.65 -6.76 20.93
C LEU A 49 14.01 -7.42 22.16
N VAL A 50 12.82 -8.00 21.99
CA VAL A 50 12.12 -8.71 23.06
C VAL A 50 12.47 -10.19 23.04
N ASP A 51 12.28 -10.86 21.91
CA ASP A 51 12.53 -12.29 21.75
C ASP A 51 12.76 -12.64 20.27
N PRO A 52 13.89 -13.32 19.93
CA PRO A 52 14.17 -13.73 18.55
C PRO A 52 13.13 -14.70 17.96
N VAL A 53 12.54 -15.57 18.77
CA VAL A 53 11.51 -16.50 18.30
C VAL A 53 10.22 -15.76 17.94
N LEU A 54 9.86 -14.77 18.75
CA LEU A 54 8.72 -13.89 18.44
C LEU A 54 8.98 -13.03 17.21
N ALA A 55 10.21 -12.63 16.93
CA ALA A 55 10.56 -11.88 15.72
C ALA A 55 10.32 -12.70 14.44
N VAL A 56 10.64 -13.99 14.44
CA VAL A 56 10.34 -14.88 13.31
C VAL A 56 8.83 -15.03 13.14
N ARG A 57 8.10 -15.20 14.23
CA ARG A 57 6.63 -15.24 14.20
C ARG A 57 6.05 -13.93 13.69
N CYS A 58 6.58 -12.79 14.12
CA CYS A 58 6.21 -11.47 13.64
C CYS A 58 6.38 -11.36 12.13
N LEU A 59 7.51 -11.77 11.59
CA LEU A 59 7.77 -11.73 10.15
C LEU A 59 6.75 -12.58 9.38
N ILE A 60 6.49 -13.81 9.82
CA ILE A 60 5.54 -14.71 9.17
C ILE A 60 4.12 -14.11 9.19
N VAL A 61 3.66 -13.63 10.34
CA VAL A 61 2.34 -13.02 10.49
C VAL A 61 2.23 -11.74 9.65
N TYR A 62 3.27 -10.91 9.65
CA TYR A 62 3.30 -9.68 8.87
C TYR A 62 3.17 -9.97 7.37
N LEU A 63 3.94 -10.90 6.85
CA LEU A 63 3.89 -11.30 5.44
C LEU A 63 2.55 -11.94 5.08
N ALA A 64 1.96 -12.75 5.97
CA ALA A 64 0.64 -13.34 5.75
C ALA A 64 -0.46 -12.26 5.67
N VAL A 65 -0.45 -11.28 6.57
CA VAL A 65 -1.41 -10.16 6.55
C VAL A 65 -1.23 -9.33 5.28
N GLN A 66 0.00 -9.04 4.88
CA GLN A 66 0.28 -8.33 3.63
C GLN A 66 -0.19 -9.10 2.40
N PHE A 67 0.00 -10.42 2.39
CA PHE A 67 -0.50 -11.26 1.30
C PHE A 67 -2.03 -11.19 1.19
N VAL A 68 -2.73 -11.35 2.31
CA VAL A 68 -4.19 -11.27 2.36
C VAL A 68 -4.68 -9.88 1.92
N GLU A 69 -4.02 -8.83 2.38
CA GLU A 69 -4.36 -7.47 2.00
C GLU A 69 -4.19 -7.24 0.50
N ASN A 70 -3.04 -7.61 -0.06
CA ASN A 70 -2.75 -7.41 -1.48
C ASN A 70 -3.63 -8.24 -2.41
N GLN A 71 -4.00 -9.47 -2.01
CA GLN A 71 -4.77 -10.37 -2.87
C GLN A 71 -6.28 -10.22 -2.73
N PHE A 72 -6.77 -9.89 -1.54
CA PHE A 72 -8.21 -9.92 -1.27
C PHE A 72 -8.77 -8.55 -0.92
N ILE A 73 -8.09 -7.76 -0.11
CA ILE A 73 -8.63 -6.49 0.39
C ILE A 73 -8.37 -5.37 -0.60
N TYR A 74 -7.15 -5.22 -1.06
CA TYR A 74 -6.76 -4.15 -1.98
C TYR A 74 -7.60 -4.14 -3.28
N PRO A 75 -7.79 -5.26 -4.01
CA PRO A 75 -8.62 -5.25 -5.21
C PRO A 75 -10.10 -4.99 -4.95
N ARG A 76 -10.61 -5.31 -3.75
CA ARG A 76 -12.02 -5.05 -3.41
C ARG A 76 -12.28 -3.62 -2.96
N VAL A 77 -11.34 -3.00 -2.27
CA VAL A 77 -11.50 -1.65 -1.70
C VAL A 77 -11.02 -0.58 -2.68
N VAL A 78 -9.91 -0.79 -3.35
CA VAL A 78 -9.23 0.21 -4.20
C VAL A 78 -9.30 -0.15 -5.68
N GLY A 79 -9.29 -1.43 -6.01
CA GLY A 79 -9.05 -1.93 -7.36
C GLY A 79 -10.09 -1.56 -8.42
N LYS A 80 -11.31 -1.18 -8.05
CA LYS A 80 -12.33 -0.70 -9.00
C LYS A 80 -12.35 0.83 -9.14
N SER A 81 -11.80 1.55 -8.18
CA SER A 81 -11.84 3.01 -8.14
C SER A 81 -10.62 3.67 -8.75
N VAL A 82 -9.45 3.09 -8.65
CA VAL A 82 -8.18 3.73 -9.03
C VAL A 82 -7.56 3.19 -10.30
N GLY A 83 -7.88 1.96 -10.74
CA GLY A 83 -7.46 1.41 -12.04
C GLY A 83 -5.96 1.52 -12.36
N LEU A 84 -5.13 1.85 -11.37
CA LEU A 84 -3.70 2.03 -11.51
C LEU A 84 -3.02 0.67 -11.49
N SER A 85 -2.30 0.36 -12.56
CA SER A 85 -1.35 -0.72 -12.54
C SER A 85 -0.26 -0.44 -11.48
N PRO A 86 0.21 -1.45 -10.74
CA PRO A 86 1.34 -1.30 -9.82
C PRO A 86 2.58 -0.66 -10.46
N LEU A 87 2.76 -0.86 -11.76
CA LEU A 87 3.85 -0.26 -12.52
C LEU A 87 3.78 1.28 -12.54
N TYR A 88 2.61 1.86 -12.77
CA TYR A 88 2.44 3.32 -12.77
C TYR A 88 2.70 3.94 -11.39
N THR A 89 2.25 3.27 -10.33
CA THR A 89 2.51 3.70 -8.95
C THR A 89 4.01 3.69 -8.65
N LEU A 90 4.71 2.65 -9.06
CA LEU A 90 6.15 2.53 -8.87
C LEU A 90 6.91 3.63 -9.62
N VAL A 91 6.57 3.86 -10.89
CA VAL A 91 7.17 4.93 -11.72
C VAL A 91 6.92 6.30 -11.10
N ALA A 92 5.68 6.58 -10.66
CA ALA A 92 5.33 7.83 -10.00
C ALA A 92 6.14 8.03 -8.70
N ALA A 93 6.29 6.99 -7.89
CA ALA A 93 7.10 7.02 -6.68
C ALA A 93 8.58 7.28 -6.98
N MET A 94 9.13 6.65 -8.02
CA MET A 94 10.53 6.87 -8.43
C MET A 94 10.76 8.31 -8.91
N ILE A 95 9.89 8.84 -9.75
CA ILE A 95 9.98 10.22 -10.26
C ILE A 95 9.80 11.22 -9.12
N GLY A 96 8.76 11.08 -8.32
CA GLY A 96 8.49 11.94 -7.17
C GLY A 96 9.63 11.91 -6.16
N GLY A 97 10.17 10.73 -5.88
CA GLY A 97 11.30 10.55 -4.98
C GLY A 97 12.59 11.21 -5.45
N LYS A 98 12.86 11.16 -6.75
CA LYS A 98 14.03 11.84 -7.34
C LYS A 98 13.92 13.36 -7.32
N LEU A 99 12.72 13.90 -7.54
CA LEU A 99 12.51 15.35 -7.65
C LEU A 99 12.41 16.03 -6.29
N PHE A 100 11.68 15.46 -5.35
CA PHE A 100 11.33 16.11 -4.08
C PHE A 100 11.47 15.19 -2.85
N GLY A 101 12.10 14.02 -2.99
CA GLY A 101 12.25 13.07 -1.90
C GLY A 101 10.92 12.46 -1.45
N ILE A 102 10.78 12.24 -0.14
CA ILE A 102 9.57 11.61 0.46
C ILE A 102 8.32 12.45 0.18
N ILE A 103 8.42 13.77 0.24
CA ILE A 103 7.31 14.69 -0.07
C ILE A 103 6.85 14.51 -1.51
N GLY A 104 7.78 14.36 -2.44
CA GLY A 104 7.48 14.08 -3.84
C GLY A 104 6.71 12.78 -4.03
N ILE A 105 7.08 11.73 -3.35
CA ILE A 105 6.36 10.43 -3.41
C ILE A 105 4.92 10.60 -2.96
N ILE A 106 4.70 11.29 -1.84
CA ILE A 106 3.37 11.51 -1.26
C ILE A 106 2.45 12.29 -2.21
N PHE A 107 2.98 13.28 -2.93
CA PHE A 107 2.19 14.11 -3.84
C PHE A 107 2.09 13.52 -5.25
N PHE A 108 3.13 12.90 -5.77
CA PHE A 108 3.15 12.38 -7.15
C PHE A 108 2.23 11.18 -7.36
N ILE A 109 2.06 10.32 -6.37
CA ILE A 109 1.19 9.14 -6.51
C ILE A 109 -0.27 9.55 -6.70
N PRO A 110 -0.89 10.39 -5.84
CA PRO A 110 -2.25 10.90 -6.08
C PRO A 110 -2.36 11.72 -7.36
N LEU A 111 -1.36 12.55 -7.67
CA LEU A 111 -1.35 13.35 -8.89
C LEU A 111 -1.36 12.47 -10.14
N THR A 112 -0.53 11.43 -10.18
CA THR A 112 -0.49 10.47 -11.29
C THR A 112 -1.81 9.72 -11.43
N ALA A 113 -2.44 9.33 -10.32
CA ALA A 113 -3.75 8.69 -10.30
C ALA A 113 -4.81 9.59 -10.97
N VAL A 114 -4.87 10.85 -10.59
CA VAL A 114 -5.81 11.83 -11.18
C VAL A 114 -5.54 12.04 -12.67
N VAL A 115 -4.28 12.20 -13.07
CA VAL A 115 -3.91 12.40 -14.48
C VAL A 115 -4.29 11.20 -15.34
N ILE A 116 -4.00 9.98 -14.89
CA ILE A 116 -4.35 8.75 -15.62
C ILE A 116 -5.86 8.57 -15.72
N GLU A 117 -6.61 8.88 -14.66
CA GLU A 117 -8.06 8.81 -14.66
C GLU A 117 -8.68 9.79 -15.67
N LEU A 118 -8.19 11.04 -15.70
CA LEU A 118 -8.62 12.05 -16.68
C LEU A 118 -8.30 11.63 -18.12
N VAL A 119 -7.11 11.09 -18.36
CA VAL A 119 -6.72 10.60 -19.70
C VAL A 119 -7.59 9.43 -20.14
N LYS A 120 -7.89 8.48 -19.24
CA LYS A 120 -8.78 7.35 -19.53
C LYS A 120 -10.21 7.82 -19.83
N GLU A 121 -10.72 8.78 -19.07
CA GLU A 121 -12.06 9.35 -19.30
C GLU A 121 -12.15 10.05 -20.66
N ASP A 122 -11.15 10.86 -21.02
CA ASP A 122 -11.09 11.54 -22.31
C ASP A 122 -10.98 10.53 -23.48
N ALA A 123 -10.15 9.49 -23.32
CA ALA A 123 -10.05 8.42 -24.31
C ALA A 123 -11.37 7.66 -24.49
N CYS A 124 -12.07 7.35 -23.39
CA CYS A 124 -13.40 6.70 -23.46
C CYS A 124 -14.44 7.60 -24.14
N ARG A 125 -14.44 8.91 -23.89
CA ARG A 125 -15.33 9.88 -24.55
C ARG A 125 -15.08 9.93 -26.05
N ARG A 126 -13.81 9.97 -26.47
CA ARG A 126 -13.44 9.99 -27.89
C ARG A 126 -13.80 8.70 -28.62
N LEU A 127 -13.67 7.55 -27.97
CA LEU A 127 -14.08 6.26 -28.52
C LEU A 127 -15.59 6.16 -28.68
N ARG A 128 -16.37 6.63 -27.69
CA ARG A 128 -17.85 6.68 -27.78
C ARG A 128 -18.35 7.63 -28.87
N ALA A 129 -17.63 8.73 -29.12
CA ALA A 129 -17.97 9.68 -30.18
C ALA A 129 -17.66 9.12 -31.59
N LYS A 130 -16.81 8.09 -31.70
CA LYS A 130 -16.45 7.44 -32.98
C LYS A 130 -17.26 6.20 -33.28
N GLU A 131 -18.01 5.66 -32.33
CA GLU A 131 -18.96 4.57 -32.62
C GLU A 131 -20.20 5.16 -33.31
N PRO A 132 -20.44 4.83 -34.61
CA PRO A 132 -21.65 5.21 -35.25
C PRO A 132 -22.83 4.48 -34.57
N LEU A 133 -23.85 5.23 -34.24
CA LEU A 133 -25.12 4.71 -33.76
C LEU A 133 -25.65 3.64 -34.75
N GLN A 134 -25.50 2.39 -34.39
CA GLN A 134 -26.21 1.27 -34.98
C GLN A 134 -27.39 0.91 -34.12
#